data_8eabe5e709542e053220c61de245143a
#
_entry.id   8eabe5e709542e053220c61de245143a
#
_cell.length_a   1.000
_cell.length_b   1.000
_cell.length_c   1.000
_cell.angle_alpha   90.00
_cell.angle_beta   90.00
_cell.angle_gamma   90.00
#
_symmetry.space_group_name_H-M   'P 1'
#
loop_
_entity.id
_entity.type
_entity.pdbx_description
1 polymer ?
#
loop_
_entity_poly.entity_id
_entity_poly.type
_entity_poly.pdbx_seq_one_letter_code
_entity_poly.pdbx_strand_id
1 'polypeptide(L)'
;MKILIPGFYILCSIGMGYFCTHYQIDKDMCESISKISAILIMLILLGAFIVGYINEIISGGIEYILYCCGLPRPSRLVLNNSFKRFSIVQNSDLRHKLHLPETGFIDNAKAAKGLAQAKQATEIDKYQEFYYQSVLARNLFFGHLFTSVLLAIIIGCSWALLLSILIIAALLCWQWWKMNLVYVKKIFIEYLK
;
A
#
# COMPACT_ATOMS: atom_id res chain seq x y z
N MET A 1 -7.41 -7.82 8.24
CA MET A 1 -6.06 -8.17 7.73
C MET A 1 -5.25 -6.98 7.21
N LYS A 2 -5.81 -6.03 6.43
CA LYS A 2 -5.06 -4.88 5.83
C LYS A 2 -4.35 -3.96 6.83
N ILE A 3 -4.76 -3.95 8.09
CA ILE A 3 -4.17 -3.15 9.17
C ILE A 3 -3.25 -4.02 10.03
N LEU A 4 -3.70 -5.22 10.41
CA LEU A 4 -3.01 -6.09 11.33
C LEU A 4 -1.65 -6.58 10.79
N ILE A 5 -1.59 -7.00 9.51
CA ILE A 5 -0.36 -7.52 8.91
C ILE A 5 0.74 -6.45 8.86
N PRO A 6 0.52 -5.22 8.34
CA PRO A 6 1.53 -4.17 8.38
C PRO A 6 1.97 -3.81 9.80
N GLY A 7 1.04 -3.72 10.75
CA GLY A 7 1.36 -3.43 12.14
C GLY A 7 2.21 -4.52 12.80
N PHE A 8 1.88 -5.78 12.56
CA PHE A 8 2.69 -6.90 13.04
C PHE A 8 4.09 -6.91 12.41
N TYR A 9 4.18 -6.64 11.11
CA TYR A 9 5.46 -6.49 10.42
C TYR A 9 6.34 -5.40 11.05
N ILE A 10 5.78 -4.22 11.33
CA ILE A 10 6.49 -3.11 11.96
C ILE A 10 6.99 -3.50 13.36
N LEU A 11 6.12 -4.06 14.20
CA LEU A 11 6.49 -4.48 15.56
C LEU A 11 7.57 -5.57 15.56
N CYS A 12 7.45 -6.58 14.69
CA CYS A 12 8.46 -7.62 14.57
C CYS A 12 9.80 -7.05 14.11
N SER A 13 9.81 -6.13 13.14
CA SER A 13 11.05 -5.53 12.64
C SER A 13 11.74 -4.69 13.71
N ILE A 14 11.01 -3.90 14.49
CA ILE A 14 11.55 -3.12 15.61
C ILE A 14 12.06 -4.06 16.71
N GLY A 15 11.27 -5.08 17.08
CA GLY A 15 11.65 -6.06 18.08
C GLY A 15 12.93 -6.81 17.70
N MET A 16 13.04 -7.31 16.46
CA MET A 16 14.26 -7.95 15.97
C MET A 16 15.46 -7.00 15.99
N GLY A 17 15.30 -5.73 15.58
CA GLY A 17 16.36 -4.73 15.65
C GLY A 17 16.85 -4.53 17.09
N TYR A 18 15.95 -4.42 18.05
CA TYR A 18 16.28 -4.29 19.48
C TYR A 18 17.03 -5.53 20.00
N PHE A 19 16.56 -6.73 19.66
CA PHE A 19 17.22 -7.97 20.06
C PHE A 19 18.62 -8.12 19.47
N CYS A 20 18.82 -7.82 18.21
CA CYS A 20 20.15 -7.90 17.56
C CYS A 20 21.19 -6.99 18.20
N THR A 21 20.76 -5.90 18.85
CA THR A 21 21.69 -4.93 19.46
C THR A 21 21.95 -5.17 20.95
N HIS A 22 21.01 -5.79 21.67
CA HIS A 22 21.06 -5.87 23.14
C HIS A 22 21.23 -7.29 23.68
N TYR A 23 20.98 -8.32 22.88
CA TYR A 23 21.05 -9.71 23.36
C TYR A 23 21.89 -10.58 22.43
N GLN A 24 22.85 -11.30 23.01
CA GLN A 24 23.37 -12.50 22.38
C GLN A 24 22.26 -13.55 22.43
N ILE A 25 21.98 -14.20 21.30
CA ILE A 25 20.94 -15.26 21.23
C ILE A 25 21.43 -16.44 22.05
N ASP A 26 20.97 -16.54 23.29
CA ASP A 26 21.30 -17.66 24.19
C ASP A 26 20.17 -18.72 24.12
N LYS A 27 20.52 -19.99 24.39
CA LYS A 27 19.57 -21.11 24.35
C LYS A 27 18.39 -20.94 25.30
N ASP A 28 18.60 -20.25 26.44
CA ASP A 28 17.57 -19.97 27.45
C ASP A 28 16.44 -19.07 26.94
N MET A 29 16.68 -18.32 25.87
CA MET A 29 15.68 -17.45 25.25
C MET A 29 14.62 -18.25 24.46
N CYS A 30 15.02 -19.38 23.84
CA CYS A 30 14.07 -20.24 23.15
C CYS A 30 13.08 -20.92 24.11
N GLU A 31 13.52 -21.28 25.33
CA GLU A 31 12.63 -21.82 26.36
C GLU A 31 11.66 -20.74 26.92
N SER A 32 12.11 -19.50 27.02
CA SER A 32 11.27 -18.38 27.49
C SER A 32 10.15 -18.04 26.48
N ILE A 33 10.41 -18.15 25.18
CA ILE A 33 9.40 -17.92 24.13
C ILE A 33 8.30 -18.98 24.18
N SER A 34 8.61 -20.22 24.55
CA SER A 34 7.61 -21.30 24.65
C SER A 34 6.60 -21.09 25.81
N LYS A 35 6.90 -20.21 26.75
CA LYS A 35 6.06 -19.87 27.92
C LYS A 35 5.25 -18.57 27.72
N ILE A 36 5.17 -18.05 26.49
CA ILE A 36 4.40 -16.84 26.21
C ILE A 36 2.93 -17.09 26.57
N SER A 37 2.41 -16.35 27.55
CA SER A 37 1.03 -16.46 27.97
C SER A 37 0.06 -15.94 26.89
N ALA A 38 -1.17 -16.47 26.87
CA ALA A 38 -2.23 -16.01 25.97
C ALA A 38 -2.48 -14.49 26.09
N ILE A 39 -2.30 -13.93 27.29
CA ILE A 39 -2.41 -12.50 27.55
C ILE A 39 -1.36 -11.71 26.77
N LEU A 40 -0.11 -12.18 26.75
CA LEU A 40 0.97 -11.51 26.01
C LEU A 40 0.73 -11.55 24.52
N ILE A 41 0.21 -12.66 23.98
CA ILE A 41 -0.18 -12.77 22.57
C ILE A 41 -1.28 -11.76 22.26
N MET A 42 -2.30 -11.63 23.08
CA MET A 42 -3.36 -10.64 22.93
C MET A 42 -2.82 -9.20 22.94
N LEU A 43 -1.88 -8.89 23.84
CA LEU A 43 -1.25 -7.57 23.90
C LEU A 43 -0.43 -7.27 22.63
N ILE A 44 0.31 -8.25 22.11
CA ILE A 44 1.07 -8.12 20.85
C ILE A 44 0.11 -7.86 19.68
N LEU A 45 -0.99 -8.61 19.59
CA LEU A 45 -1.99 -8.42 18.53
C LEU A 45 -2.68 -7.05 18.61
N LEU A 46 -3.01 -6.61 19.83
CA LEU A 46 -3.57 -5.27 20.05
C LEU A 46 -2.57 -4.18 19.66
N GLY A 47 -1.32 -4.31 20.06
CA GLY A 47 -0.23 -3.41 19.65
C GLY A 47 -0.06 -3.38 18.13
N ALA A 48 -0.06 -4.55 17.48
CA ALA A 48 0.01 -4.66 16.01
C ALA A 48 -1.18 -3.97 15.33
N PHE A 49 -2.38 -4.08 15.90
CA PHE A 49 -3.55 -3.40 15.37
C PHE A 49 -3.42 -1.88 15.46
N ILE A 50 -3.01 -1.35 16.64
CA ILE A 50 -2.83 0.09 16.86
C ILE A 50 -1.75 0.64 15.92
N VAL A 51 -0.58 0.03 15.86
CA VAL A 51 0.54 0.45 14.99
C VAL A 51 0.12 0.38 13.51
N GLY A 52 -0.59 -0.68 13.12
CA GLY A 52 -1.09 -0.82 11.75
C GLY A 52 -2.13 0.23 11.38
N TYR A 53 -3.00 0.62 12.32
CA TYR A 53 -3.98 1.68 12.11
C TYR A 53 -3.31 3.05 11.94
N ILE A 54 -2.34 3.37 12.78
CA ILE A 54 -1.53 4.59 12.63
C ILE A 54 -0.80 4.60 11.29
N ASN A 55 -0.19 3.48 10.91
CA ASN A 55 0.49 3.34 9.62
C ASN A 55 -0.47 3.52 8.43
N GLU A 56 -1.73 3.04 8.52
CA GLU A 56 -2.73 3.25 7.47
C GLU A 56 -3.06 4.73 7.29
N ILE A 57 -3.24 5.48 8.39
CA ILE A 57 -3.51 6.93 8.35
C ILE A 57 -2.33 7.67 7.72
N ILE A 58 -1.11 7.39 8.17
CA ILE A 58 0.10 8.04 7.67
C ILE A 58 0.31 7.72 6.18
N SER A 59 0.21 6.44 5.81
CA SER A 59 0.38 5.99 4.42
C SER A 59 -0.65 6.62 3.47
N GLY A 60 -1.91 6.75 3.92
CA GLY A 60 -2.96 7.41 3.17
C GLY A 60 -2.71 8.90 3.01
N GLY A 61 -2.23 9.57 4.06
CA GLY A 61 -1.85 10.98 4.01
C GLY A 61 -0.68 11.24 3.06
N ILE A 62 0.36 10.41 3.12
CA ILE A 62 1.52 10.51 2.21
C ILE A 62 1.08 10.27 0.76
N GLU A 63 0.25 9.24 0.50
CA GLU A 63 -0.29 8.98 -0.84
C GLU A 63 -1.04 10.20 -1.38
N TYR A 64 -1.89 10.83 -0.56
CA TYR A 64 -2.61 12.05 -0.94
C TYR A 64 -1.65 13.18 -1.30
N ILE A 65 -0.62 13.44 -0.48
CA ILE A 65 0.40 14.46 -0.72
C ILE A 65 1.14 14.19 -2.02
N LEU A 66 1.55 12.93 -2.27
CA LEU A 66 2.24 12.55 -3.51
C LEU A 66 1.40 12.88 -4.76
N TYR A 67 0.09 12.64 -4.71
CA TYR A 67 -0.80 13.00 -5.81
C TYR A 67 -0.99 14.52 -5.96
N CYS A 68 -0.94 15.27 -4.87
CA CYS A 68 -0.94 16.74 -4.93
C CYS A 68 0.37 17.29 -5.49
N CYS A 69 1.50 16.64 -5.17
CA CYS A 69 2.83 17.01 -5.69
C CYS A 69 3.07 16.60 -7.16
N GLY A 70 2.07 16.05 -7.83
CA GLY A 70 2.13 15.78 -9.29
C GLY A 70 2.33 14.32 -9.67
N LEU A 71 2.43 13.39 -8.71
CA LEU A 71 2.44 11.96 -9.03
C LEU A 71 1.13 11.61 -9.77
N PRO A 72 1.18 10.95 -10.94
CA PRO A 72 -0.03 10.65 -11.68
C PRO A 72 -0.91 9.66 -10.93
N ARG A 73 -2.18 9.99 -10.72
CA ARG A 73 -3.15 9.06 -10.12
C ARG A 73 -3.39 7.86 -11.05
N PRO A 74 -3.64 6.66 -10.52
CA PRO A 74 -4.01 5.50 -11.32
C PRO A 74 -5.19 5.75 -12.26
N SER A 75 -6.21 6.49 -11.84
CA SER A 75 -7.35 6.88 -12.67
C SER A 75 -6.93 7.74 -13.88
N ARG A 76 -5.99 8.66 -13.69
CA ARG A 76 -5.42 9.47 -14.77
C ARG A 76 -4.67 8.61 -15.79
N LEU A 77 -3.88 7.65 -15.31
CA LEU A 77 -3.11 6.77 -16.19
C LEU A 77 -4.01 5.86 -17.02
N VAL A 78 -5.09 5.35 -16.44
CA VAL A 78 -6.07 4.52 -17.14
C VAL A 78 -6.84 5.35 -18.17
N LEU A 79 -7.36 6.53 -17.80
CA LEU A 79 -8.11 7.41 -18.69
C LEU A 79 -7.26 8.01 -19.83
N ASN A 80 -5.96 8.17 -19.62
CA ASN A 80 -5.05 8.62 -20.68
C ASN A 80 -4.42 7.47 -21.47
N ASN A 81 -4.83 6.21 -21.22
CA ASN A 81 -4.26 5.01 -21.87
C ASN A 81 -2.72 4.96 -21.83
N SER A 82 -2.12 5.47 -20.72
CA SER A 82 -0.67 5.61 -20.58
C SER A 82 0.07 4.27 -20.63
N PHE A 83 -0.60 3.17 -20.32
CA PHE A 83 -0.04 1.80 -20.36
C PHE A 83 -0.97 0.87 -21.14
N LYS A 84 -0.49 0.26 -22.21
CA LYS A 84 -1.25 -0.70 -23.05
C LYS A 84 -1.95 -1.79 -22.23
N ARG A 85 -1.28 -2.36 -21.21
CA ARG A 85 -1.83 -3.41 -20.34
C ARG A 85 -3.05 -2.96 -19.54
N PHE A 86 -3.12 -1.68 -19.16
CA PHE A 86 -4.18 -1.11 -18.35
C PHE A 86 -5.12 -0.20 -19.17
N SER A 87 -4.93 -0.12 -20.48
CA SER A 87 -5.80 0.64 -21.36
C SER A 87 -7.21 0.06 -21.43
N ILE A 88 -8.18 0.91 -21.70
CA ILE A 88 -9.58 0.55 -21.95
C ILE A 88 -9.82 0.73 -23.45
N VAL A 89 -10.35 -0.29 -24.11
CA VAL A 89 -10.59 -0.27 -25.56
C VAL A 89 -11.59 0.81 -25.93
N GLN A 90 -12.67 0.96 -25.15
CA GLN A 90 -13.72 1.97 -25.32
C GLN A 90 -13.46 3.22 -24.46
N ASN A 91 -12.26 3.77 -24.54
CA ASN A 91 -11.89 4.91 -23.70
C ASN A 91 -12.62 6.21 -24.09
N SER A 92 -12.94 6.40 -25.37
CA SER A 92 -13.78 7.51 -25.86
C SER A 92 -15.16 7.48 -25.22
N ASP A 93 -15.82 6.32 -25.23
CA ASP A 93 -17.16 6.14 -24.67
C ASP A 93 -17.16 6.34 -23.15
N LEU A 94 -16.10 5.85 -22.48
CA LEU A 94 -15.91 6.08 -21.07
C LEU A 94 -15.78 7.57 -20.73
N ARG A 95 -14.96 8.30 -21.48
CA ARG A 95 -14.78 9.75 -21.31
C ARG A 95 -16.08 10.51 -21.54
N HIS A 96 -16.79 10.16 -22.61
CA HIS A 96 -18.10 10.75 -22.91
C HIS A 96 -19.10 10.51 -21.76
N LYS A 97 -19.23 9.25 -21.29
CA LYS A 97 -20.10 8.88 -20.17
C LYS A 97 -19.74 9.57 -18.85
N LEU A 98 -18.45 9.88 -18.66
CA LEU A 98 -17.93 10.62 -17.49
C LEU A 98 -17.97 12.16 -17.68
N HIS A 99 -18.52 12.67 -18.75
CA HIS A 99 -18.52 14.10 -19.11
C HIS A 99 -17.11 14.71 -19.12
N LEU A 100 -16.13 13.92 -19.57
CA LEU A 100 -14.74 14.34 -19.75
C LEU A 100 -14.45 14.66 -21.22
N PRO A 101 -13.41 15.47 -21.51
CA PRO A 101 -13.00 15.70 -22.90
C PRO A 101 -12.66 14.40 -23.60
N GLU A 102 -13.23 14.14 -24.78
CA GLU A 102 -13.00 12.94 -25.55
C GLU A 102 -11.55 12.84 -26.03
N THR A 103 -10.95 13.97 -26.35
CA THR A 103 -9.56 14.10 -26.78
C THR A 103 -8.76 14.95 -25.81
N GLY A 104 -7.44 14.76 -25.79
CA GLY A 104 -6.53 15.51 -24.96
C GLY A 104 -6.20 14.85 -23.63
N PHE A 105 -5.41 15.57 -22.84
CA PHE A 105 -4.86 15.08 -21.58
C PHE A 105 -5.78 15.37 -20.39
N ILE A 106 -6.04 14.34 -19.58
CA ILE A 106 -6.84 14.45 -18.36
C ILE A 106 -5.89 14.62 -17.18
N ASP A 107 -6.10 15.66 -16.36
CA ASP A 107 -5.35 15.92 -15.14
C ASP A 107 -5.80 15.03 -13.96
N ASN A 108 -5.05 15.09 -12.84
CA ASN A 108 -5.35 14.30 -11.65
C ASN A 108 -6.72 14.63 -11.02
N ALA A 109 -7.16 15.89 -11.07
CA ALA A 109 -8.40 16.31 -10.44
C ALA A 109 -9.62 15.80 -11.21
N LYS A 110 -9.61 15.96 -12.54
CA LYS A 110 -10.66 15.44 -13.42
C LYS A 110 -10.74 13.91 -13.37
N ALA A 111 -9.59 13.25 -13.37
CA ALA A 111 -9.51 11.79 -13.27
C ALA A 111 -10.04 11.26 -11.91
N ALA A 112 -9.78 11.97 -10.81
CA ALA A 112 -10.31 11.63 -9.51
C ALA A 112 -11.83 11.80 -9.44
N LYS A 113 -12.36 12.89 -10.02
CA LYS A 113 -13.80 13.14 -10.12
C LYS A 113 -14.50 12.07 -10.95
N GLY A 114 -13.94 11.70 -12.11
CA GLY A 114 -14.48 10.63 -12.96
C GLY A 114 -14.47 9.28 -12.25
N LEU A 115 -13.42 8.95 -11.49
CA LEU A 115 -13.40 7.71 -10.70
C LEU A 115 -14.46 7.74 -9.59
N ALA A 116 -14.65 8.87 -8.90
CA ALA A 116 -15.68 9.00 -7.87
C ALA A 116 -17.08 8.80 -8.45
N GLN A 117 -17.37 9.40 -9.61
CA GLN A 117 -18.63 9.22 -10.34
C GLN A 117 -18.85 7.75 -10.75
N ALA A 118 -17.84 7.10 -11.33
CA ALA A 118 -17.92 5.69 -11.69
C ALA A 118 -18.18 4.80 -10.47
N LYS A 119 -17.54 5.07 -9.33
CA LYS A 119 -17.75 4.35 -8.08
C LYS A 119 -19.18 4.44 -7.55
N GLN A 120 -19.82 5.60 -7.66
CA GLN A 120 -21.19 5.78 -7.19
C GLN A 120 -22.21 5.00 -8.02
N ALA A 121 -21.92 4.74 -9.28
CA ALA A 121 -22.81 4.08 -10.24
C ALA A 121 -22.54 2.58 -10.40
N THR A 122 -21.50 2.03 -9.75
CA THR A 122 -21.13 0.62 -9.90
C THR A 122 -21.22 -0.14 -8.58
N GLU A 123 -21.46 -1.45 -8.66
CA GLU A 123 -21.38 -2.37 -7.51
C GLU A 123 -19.93 -2.57 -7.11
N ILE A 124 -19.42 -1.68 -6.25
CA ILE A 124 -18.01 -1.66 -5.81
C ILE A 124 -17.61 -2.96 -5.10
N ASP A 125 -18.55 -3.63 -4.44
CA ASP A 125 -18.26 -4.81 -3.61
C ASP A 125 -17.58 -5.94 -4.37
N LYS A 126 -17.88 -6.10 -5.66
CA LYS A 126 -17.21 -7.08 -6.53
C LYS A 126 -15.70 -6.86 -6.68
N TYR A 127 -15.21 -5.64 -6.43
CA TYR A 127 -13.83 -5.25 -6.68
C TYR A 127 -13.09 -4.82 -5.41
N GLN A 128 -13.72 -4.94 -4.25
CA GLN A 128 -13.13 -4.56 -2.95
C GLN A 128 -11.85 -5.32 -2.66
N GLU A 129 -11.72 -6.57 -3.10
CA GLU A 129 -10.51 -7.36 -2.91
C GLU A 129 -9.28 -6.67 -3.52
N PHE A 130 -9.37 -6.16 -4.75
CA PHE A 130 -8.26 -5.44 -5.40
C PHE A 130 -7.93 -4.13 -4.67
N TYR A 131 -8.94 -3.45 -4.17
CA TYR A 131 -8.75 -2.27 -3.32
C TYR A 131 -8.02 -2.62 -2.04
N TYR A 132 -8.44 -3.67 -1.33
CA TYR A 132 -7.79 -4.11 -0.09
C TYR A 132 -6.36 -4.59 -0.32
N GLN A 133 -6.08 -5.28 -1.42
CA GLN A 133 -4.71 -5.66 -1.79
C GLN A 133 -3.84 -4.44 -2.09
N SER A 134 -4.39 -3.41 -2.75
CA SER A 134 -3.69 -2.15 -2.99
C SER A 134 -3.37 -1.43 -1.68
N VAL A 135 -4.34 -1.31 -0.77
CA VAL A 135 -4.15 -0.67 0.54
C VAL A 135 -3.15 -1.45 1.39
N LEU A 136 -3.22 -2.79 1.39
CA LEU A 136 -2.26 -3.64 2.10
C LEU A 136 -0.83 -3.42 1.58
N ALA A 137 -0.64 -3.46 0.26
CA ALA A 137 0.68 -3.27 -0.36
C ALA A 137 1.24 -1.86 -0.07
N ARG A 138 0.39 -0.83 -0.11
CA ARG A 138 0.76 0.55 0.27
C ARG A 138 1.23 0.62 1.73
N ASN A 139 0.44 0.06 2.63
CA ASN A 139 0.74 0.09 4.07
C ASN A 139 2.02 -0.69 4.38
N LEU A 140 2.27 -1.81 3.71
CA LEU A 140 3.52 -2.56 3.81
C LEU A 140 4.71 -1.77 3.25
N PHE A 141 4.54 -1.07 2.12
CA PHE A 141 5.58 -0.25 1.52
C PHE A 141 6.04 0.87 2.47
N PHE A 142 5.11 1.68 2.98
CA PHE A 142 5.46 2.76 3.90
C PHE A 142 5.93 2.25 5.25
N GLY A 143 5.32 1.18 5.77
CA GLY A 143 5.79 0.52 6.98
C GLY A 143 7.20 -0.04 6.84
N HIS A 144 7.54 -0.63 5.69
CA HIS A 144 8.88 -1.10 5.38
C HIS A 144 9.89 0.06 5.32
N LEU A 145 9.57 1.16 4.65
CA LEU A 145 10.44 2.34 4.63
C LEU A 145 10.69 2.89 6.03
N PHE A 146 9.65 3.04 6.84
CA PHE A 146 9.75 3.55 8.20
C PHE A 146 10.63 2.65 9.08
N THR A 147 10.37 1.34 9.10
CA THR A 147 11.17 0.38 9.88
C THR A 147 12.59 0.27 9.38
N SER A 148 12.82 0.38 8.08
CA SER A 148 14.15 0.36 7.49
C SER A 148 15.01 1.55 7.93
N VAL A 149 14.41 2.74 8.00
CA VAL A 149 15.11 3.95 8.52
C VAL A 149 15.47 3.75 9.99
N LEU A 150 14.53 3.26 10.82
CA LEU A 150 14.80 2.98 12.23
C LEU A 150 15.90 1.92 12.40
N LEU A 151 15.87 0.84 11.64
CA LEU A 151 16.89 -0.21 11.70
C LEU A 151 18.27 0.31 11.25
N ALA A 152 18.32 1.13 10.21
CA ALA A 152 19.58 1.74 9.75
C ALA A 152 20.20 2.65 10.82
N ILE A 153 19.38 3.35 11.62
CA ILE A 153 19.83 4.17 12.73
C ILE A 153 20.36 3.30 13.88
N ILE A 154 19.66 2.19 14.20
CA ILE A 154 19.96 1.33 15.36
C ILE A 154 21.18 0.44 15.09
N ILE A 155 21.21 -0.27 13.97
CA ILE A 155 22.21 -1.32 13.67
C ILE A 155 23.39 -0.77 12.86
N GLY A 156 23.22 0.40 12.28
CA GLY A 156 24.15 0.95 11.29
C GLY A 156 23.82 0.50 9.86
N CYS A 157 24.39 1.21 8.91
CA CYS A 157 24.07 1.03 7.50
C CYS A 157 25.15 0.24 6.79
N SER A 158 24.85 -0.99 6.36
CA SER A 158 25.69 -1.75 5.44
C SER A 158 25.16 -1.71 4.02
N TRP A 159 26.02 -1.83 3.01
CA TRP A 159 25.62 -1.85 1.61
C TRP A 159 24.65 -2.99 1.28
N ALA A 160 24.84 -4.17 1.88
CA ALA A 160 23.95 -5.31 1.71
C ALA A 160 22.56 -5.03 2.28
N LEU A 161 22.48 -4.38 3.44
CA LEU A 161 21.24 -3.97 4.06
C LEU A 161 20.50 -2.96 3.18
N LEU A 162 21.19 -1.92 2.71
CA LEU A 162 20.60 -0.92 1.80
C LEU A 162 20.04 -1.55 0.53
N LEU A 163 20.78 -2.45 -0.09
CA LEU A 163 20.33 -3.11 -1.31
C LEU A 163 19.07 -3.94 -1.07
N SER A 164 19.03 -4.70 0.02
CA SER A 164 17.85 -5.50 0.39
C SER A 164 16.62 -4.63 0.64
N ILE A 165 16.79 -3.52 1.35
CA ILE A 165 15.72 -2.54 1.61
C ILE A 165 15.16 -1.99 0.29
N LEU A 166 16.04 -1.58 -0.62
CA LEU A 166 15.64 -1.03 -1.92
C LEU A 166 14.89 -2.03 -2.78
N ILE A 167 15.33 -3.29 -2.82
CA ILE A 167 14.67 -4.36 -3.58
C ILE A 167 13.26 -4.60 -3.03
N ILE A 168 13.12 -4.77 -1.71
CA ILE A 168 11.81 -5.01 -1.09
C ILE A 168 10.90 -3.80 -1.29
N ALA A 169 11.38 -2.59 -1.09
CA ALA A 169 10.62 -1.36 -1.32
C ALA A 169 10.13 -1.27 -2.78
N ALA A 170 10.99 -1.59 -3.77
CA ALA A 170 10.62 -1.56 -5.18
C ALA A 170 9.51 -2.59 -5.50
N LEU A 171 9.59 -3.81 -4.94
CA LEU A 171 8.58 -4.85 -5.13
C LEU A 171 7.23 -4.46 -4.52
N LEU A 172 7.23 -3.90 -3.29
CA LEU A 172 6.02 -3.45 -2.61
C LEU A 172 5.39 -2.24 -3.33
N CYS A 173 6.19 -1.28 -3.77
CA CYS A 173 5.76 -0.13 -4.56
C CYS A 173 5.12 -0.59 -5.88
N TRP A 174 5.76 -1.53 -6.60
CA TRP A 174 5.22 -2.11 -7.82
C TRP A 174 3.89 -2.81 -7.57
N GLN A 175 3.79 -3.62 -6.51
CA GLN A 175 2.55 -4.34 -6.16
C GLN A 175 1.41 -3.37 -5.80
N TRP A 176 1.69 -2.33 -4.99
CA TRP A 176 0.74 -1.27 -4.68
C TRP A 176 0.21 -0.61 -5.94
N TRP A 177 1.13 -0.16 -6.81
CA TRP A 177 0.79 0.53 -8.04
C TRP A 177 -0.04 -0.33 -9.00
N LYS A 178 0.40 -1.58 -9.22
CA LYS A 178 -0.27 -2.55 -10.07
C LYS A 178 -1.70 -2.84 -9.60
N MET A 179 -1.89 -3.10 -8.31
CA MET A 179 -3.22 -3.42 -7.76
C MET A 179 -4.18 -2.24 -7.85
N ASN A 180 -3.67 -1.02 -7.63
CA ASN A 180 -4.47 0.18 -7.77
C ASN A 180 -4.89 0.44 -9.23
N LEU A 181 -4.01 0.22 -10.20
CA LEU A 181 -4.35 0.29 -11.64
C LEU A 181 -5.40 -0.76 -12.03
N VAL A 182 -5.26 -2.01 -11.57
CA VAL A 182 -6.24 -3.07 -11.82
C VAL A 182 -7.60 -2.72 -11.24
N TYR A 183 -7.64 -2.25 -10.00
CA TYR A 183 -8.87 -1.81 -9.34
C TYR A 183 -9.58 -0.72 -10.13
N VAL A 184 -8.88 0.35 -10.46
CA VAL A 184 -9.44 1.49 -11.21
C VAL A 184 -9.94 1.05 -12.60
N LYS A 185 -9.15 0.22 -13.31
CA LYS A 185 -9.55 -0.30 -14.62
C LYS A 185 -10.86 -1.11 -14.53
N LYS A 186 -11.00 -1.96 -13.52
CA LYS A 186 -12.21 -2.78 -13.33
C LYS A 186 -13.44 -1.92 -13.04
N ILE A 187 -13.32 -0.90 -12.19
CA ILE A 187 -14.41 0.06 -11.94
C ILE A 187 -14.85 0.74 -13.22
N PHE A 188 -13.92 1.22 -14.05
CA PHE A 188 -14.27 1.89 -15.30
C PHE A 188 -14.89 0.95 -16.35
N ILE A 189 -14.44 -0.31 -16.42
CA ILE A 189 -15.05 -1.30 -17.31
C ILE A 189 -16.49 -1.62 -16.86
N GLU A 190 -16.72 -1.75 -15.55
CA GLU A 190 -18.08 -2.01 -15.06
C GLU A 190 -18.99 -0.80 -15.28
N TYR A 191 -18.48 0.40 -15.12
CA TYR A 191 -19.23 1.63 -15.38
C TYR A 191 -19.64 1.77 -16.86
N LEU A 192 -18.88 1.18 -17.79
CA LEU A 192 -19.20 1.19 -19.22
C LEU A 192 -20.34 0.24 -19.60
N LYS A 193 -20.53 -0.85 -18.85
CA LYS A 193 -21.65 -1.78 -19.08
C LYS A 193 -22.97 -1.13 -18.76
#